data_70cfb6c3376b5c537498c3a051a82061
#
_entry.id   70cfb6c3376b5c537498c3a051a82061
#
_cell.length_a   1.000
_cell.length_b   1.000
_cell.length_c   1.000
_cell.angle_alpha   90.00
_cell.angle_beta   90.00
_cell.angle_gamma   90.00
#
_symmetry.space_group_name_H-M   'P 1'
#
loop_
_entity.id
_entity.type
_entity.pdbx_description
1 polymer ?
#
loop_
_entity_poly.entity_id
_entity_poly.type
_entity_poly.pdbx_seq_one_letter_code
_entity_poly.pdbx_strand_id
1 'polypeptide(L)'
;MKKIFFLLITQIVFSQIEKNIGDFQELKVLDGINVILEKSSKNNIKITGDNTENVVVINKSGTLILRMQLVKKLKGQNTVIKLKHKSRIFLIETKQSATVISKDTLKQS
;
A
#
# COMPACT_ATOMS: atom_id res chain seq x y z
N MET A 1 -18.05 -18.82 35.51
CA MET A 1 -17.85 -18.59 35.19
C MET A 1 -16.89 -18.31 34.66
N LYS A 2 -16.35 -18.25 34.34
CA LYS A 2 -15.54 -18.13 33.99
C LYS A 2 -15.17 -18.02 32.85
N LYS A 3 -15.09 -18.21 32.13
CA LYS A 3 -14.90 -18.34 31.07
C LYS A 3 -14.79 -17.25 30.31
N ILE A 4 -14.94 -16.54 30.34
CA ILE A 4 -15.02 -15.47 29.72
C ILE A 4 -13.90 -14.84 29.29
N PHE A 5 -12.96 -14.79 29.95
CA PHE A 5 -11.94 -14.00 29.66
C PHE A 5 -11.25 -14.34 28.48
N PHE A 6 -11.38 -15.34 28.05
CA PHE A 6 -10.58 -15.68 27.05
C PHE A 6 -10.76 -14.86 25.90
N LEU A 7 -11.68 -14.20 25.81
CA LEU A 7 -11.85 -13.46 24.72
C LEU A 7 -10.89 -12.49 24.49
N LEU A 8 -10.34 -12.00 25.39
CA LEU A 8 -9.54 -10.93 25.20
C LEU A 8 -8.42 -11.25 24.43
N ILE A 9 -7.99 -12.25 24.47
CA ILE A 9 -6.92 -12.53 23.83
C ILE A 9 -6.88 -12.35 22.48
N THR A 10 -7.75 -12.59 21.90
CA THR A 10 -7.76 -12.50 20.61
C THR A 10 -7.48 -11.31 19.99
N GLN A 11 -7.24 -10.41 20.62
CA GLN A 11 -7.03 -9.26 20.00
C GLN A 11 -5.78 -8.93 19.43
N ILE A 12 -5.15 -9.70 18.77
CA ILE A 12 -4.00 -9.33 18.14
C ILE A 12 -4.37 -8.48 17.06
N VAL A 13 -4.08 -7.31 17.13
CA VAL A 13 -4.44 -6.42 16.13
C VAL A 13 -3.33 -6.12 15.22
N PHE A 14 -3.42 -6.38 13.96
CA PHE A 14 -2.42 -6.00 13.03
C PHE A 14 -2.85 -4.69 12.43
N SER A 15 -2.00 -3.75 12.40
CA SER A 15 -2.29 -2.50 11.78
C SER A 15 -2.47 -2.75 10.31
N GLN A 16 -3.62 -2.49 9.81
CA GLN A 16 -3.94 -2.76 8.43
C GLN A 16 -4.99 -1.78 7.95
N ILE A 17 -4.71 -1.10 6.89
CA ILE A 17 -5.63 -0.11 6.35
C ILE A 17 -5.94 -0.47 4.92
N GLU A 18 -7.19 -0.44 4.58
CA GLU A 18 -7.61 -0.77 3.22
C GLU A 18 -8.46 0.36 2.67
N LYS A 19 -8.18 0.79 1.46
CA LYS A 19 -8.91 1.87 0.84
C LYS A 19 -9.17 1.60 -0.63
N ASN A 20 -10.29 2.09 -1.10
CA ASN A 20 -10.56 2.06 -2.52
C ASN A 20 -9.99 3.34 -3.10
N ILE A 21 -9.36 3.25 -4.25
CA ILE A 21 -8.78 4.42 -4.88
C ILE A 21 -9.35 4.51 -6.29
N GLY A 22 -9.29 5.65 -6.86
CA GLY A 22 -9.84 5.86 -8.19
C GLY A 22 -8.91 5.35 -9.27
N ASP A 23 -9.24 5.61 -10.50
CA ASP A 23 -8.43 5.16 -11.60
C ASP A 23 -7.13 5.95 -11.67
N PHE A 24 -6.08 5.30 -12.08
CA PHE A 24 -4.79 5.95 -12.23
C PHE A 24 -4.01 5.22 -13.30
N GLN A 25 -3.06 5.89 -13.91
CA GLN A 25 -2.23 5.31 -14.94
C GLN A 25 -0.76 5.47 -14.60
N GLU A 26 -0.44 6.30 -13.64
CA GLU A 26 0.94 6.50 -13.23
C GLU A 26 1.07 6.27 -11.74
N LEU A 27 2.18 5.71 -11.33
CA LEU A 27 2.41 5.39 -9.94
C LEU A 27 3.73 5.98 -9.47
N LYS A 28 3.72 6.66 -8.34
CA LYS A 28 4.92 7.23 -7.79
C LYS A 28 5.03 6.77 -6.34
N VAL A 29 6.11 6.12 -5.99
CA VAL A 29 6.31 5.59 -4.65
C VAL A 29 7.56 6.17 -4.04
N LEU A 30 7.43 6.68 -2.83
CA LEU A 30 8.55 7.34 -2.17
C LEU A 30 8.80 6.79 -0.78
N ASP A 31 9.84 7.30 -0.15
CA ASP A 31 10.12 7.08 1.27
C ASP A 31 10.30 5.64 1.70
N GLY A 32 10.83 4.84 0.84
CA GLY A 32 11.17 3.46 1.21
C GLY A 32 10.00 2.49 1.26
N ILE A 33 8.81 2.93 0.84
CA ILE A 33 7.65 2.07 0.88
C ILE A 33 7.80 0.93 -0.12
N ASN A 34 7.31 -0.23 0.24
CA ASN A 34 7.36 -1.40 -0.62
C ASN A 34 5.98 -1.67 -1.19
N VAL A 35 5.87 -1.72 -2.50
CA VAL A 35 4.59 -1.92 -3.16
C VAL A 35 4.58 -3.23 -3.94
N ILE A 36 3.51 -3.98 -3.79
CA ILE A 36 3.30 -5.19 -4.54
C ILE A 36 2.09 -4.94 -5.45
N LEU A 37 2.31 -5.00 -6.76
CA LEU A 37 1.25 -4.75 -7.71
C LEU A 37 0.53 -6.04 -8.06
N GLU A 38 -0.77 -5.94 -8.22
CA GLU A 38 -1.55 -7.10 -8.59
C GLU A 38 -2.70 -6.64 -9.47
N LYS A 39 -2.89 -7.25 -10.64
CA LYS A 39 -4.00 -6.88 -11.49
C LYS A 39 -5.29 -7.38 -10.87
N SER A 40 -6.34 -6.64 -10.99
CA SER A 40 -7.59 -6.97 -10.34
C SER A 40 -8.73 -6.30 -11.08
N SER A 41 -9.94 -6.58 -10.70
CA SER A 41 -11.10 -5.93 -11.28
C SER A 41 -11.40 -4.62 -10.58
N LYS A 42 -10.58 -4.22 -9.61
CA LYS A 42 -10.82 -2.96 -8.96
C LYS A 42 -9.51 -2.30 -8.54
N ASN A 43 -9.59 -1.04 -8.18
CA ASN A 43 -8.42 -0.30 -7.74
C ASN A 43 -8.52 -0.18 -6.23
N ASN A 44 -7.60 -0.80 -5.55
CA ASN A 44 -7.67 -0.89 -4.10
C ASN A 44 -6.28 -1.00 -3.52
N ILE A 45 -6.06 -0.44 -2.35
CA ILE A 45 -4.79 -0.61 -1.67
C ILE A 45 -5.02 -1.17 -0.30
N LYS A 46 -4.07 -1.97 0.16
CA LYS A 46 -4.08 -2.52 1.48
C LYS A 46 -2.72 -2.26 2.07
N ILE A 47 -2.66 -1.51 3.13
CA ILE A 47 -1.40 -1.09 3.75
C ILE A 47 -1.18 -1.89 5.01
N THR A 48 -0.04 -2.54 5.10
CA THR A 48 0.28 -3.37 6.26
C THR A 48 1.69 -3.07 6.73
N GLY A 49 2.02 -3.54 7.89
CA GLY A 49 3.35 -3.36 8.44
C GLY A 49 3.40 -2.21 9.42
N ASP A 50 4.53 -1.54 9.46
CA ASP A 50 4.74 -0.45 10.41
C ASP A 50 4.28 0.86 9.83
N ASN A 51 3.90 1.77 10.70
CA ASN A 51 3.54 3.14 10.32
C ASN A 51 2.43 3.23 9.29
N THR A 52 1.50 2.31 9.31
CA THR A 52 0.45 2.28 8.30
C THR A 52 -0.41 3.53 8.31
N GLU A 53 -0.66 4.09 9.48
CA GLU A 53 -1.50 5.27 9.53
C GLU A 53 -0.77 6.52 9.07
N ASN A 54 0.52 6.42 8.81
CA ASN A 54 1.29 7.57 8.36
C ASN A 54 1.58 7.55 6.86
N VAL A 55 0.96 6.65 6.16
CA VAL A 55 1.09 6.58 4.71
C VAL A 55 0.10 7.56 4.09
N VAL A 56 0.58 8.38 3.17
CA VAL A 56 -0.25 9.34 2.48
C VAL A 56 -0.53 8.81 1.08
N VAL A 57 -1.80 8.74 0.72
CA VAL A 57 -2.22 8.23 -0.58
C VAL A 57 -2.91 9.37 -1.31
N ILE A 58 -2.37 9.76 -2.44
CA ILE A 58 -2.92 10.85 -3.22
C ILE A 58 -3.11 10.40 -4.67
N ASN A 59 -4.29 10.59 -5.21
CA ASN A 59 -4.51 10.32 -6.62
C ASN A 59 -4.81 11.66 -7.25
N LYS A 60 -3.84 12.19 -7.98
CA LYS A 60 -4.01 13.49 -8.57
C LYS A 60 -3.98 13.37 -10.07
N SER A 61 -5.09 13.57 -10.68
CA SER A 61 -5.21 13.54 -12.15
C SER A 61 -4.61 12.28 -12.77
N GLY A 62 -4.83 11.16 -12.15
CA GLY A 62 -4.36 9.90 -12.71
C GLY A 62 -2.98 9.46 -12.23
N THR A 63 -2.33 10.25 -11.39
CA THR A 63 -1.05 9.84 -10.81
C THR A 63 -1.30 9.48 -9.36
N LEU A 64 -1.05 8.24 -9.02
CA LEU A 64 -1.19 7.78 -7.65
C LEU A 64 0.14 7.95 -6.95
N ILE A 65 0.15 8.70 -5.87
CA ILE A 65 1.38 8.97 -5.12
C ILE A 65 1.27 8.33 -3.75
N LEU A 66 2.27 7.53 -3.40
CA LEU A 66 2.32 6.87 -2.12
C LEU A 66 3.58 7.32 -1.39
N ARG A 67 3.42 7.93 -0.25
CA ARG A 67 4.55 8.43 0.51
C ARG A 67 4.25 8.45 2.00
N MET A 68 5.23 8.72 2.82
CA MET A 68 5.02 8.83 4.24
C MET A 68 4.76 10.29 4.60
N GLN A 69 4.18 10.53 5.77
CA GLN A 69 3.95 11.88 6.22
C GLN A 69 5.26 12.60 6.40
N LEU A 70 5.37 13.77 5.85
CA LEU A 70 6.60 14.51 5.88
C LEU A 70 7.02 14.99 7.27
N VAL A 71 6.08 15.42 8.04
CA VAL A 71 6.41 15.93 9.33
C VAL A 71 7.05 14.95 10.25
N LYS A 72 6.79 13.69 10.08
CA LYS A 72 7.35 12.71 10.96
C LYS A 72 8.64 12.10 10.47
N LYS A 73 9.04 12.43 9.28
CA LYS A 73 10.26 11.89 8.71
C LYS A 73 10.36 10.38 8.82
N LEU A 74 9.23 9.71 8.68
CA LEU A 74 9.22 8.26 8.77
C LEU A 74 9.68 7.62 7.48
N LYS A 75 10.19 6.42 7.58
CA LYS A 75 10.55 5.66 6.42
C LYS A 75 9.66 4.47 6.32
N GLY A 76 9.37 4.03 5.14
CA GLY A 76 8.46 2.93 4.90
C GLY A 76 9.13 1.59 4.69
N GLN A 77 10.31 1.40 5.25
CA GLN A 77 11.03 0.16 5.04
C GLN A 77 10.26 -1.06 5.45
N ASN A 78 9.45 -0.97 6.49
CA ASN A 78 8.64 -2.09 6.91
C ASN A 78 7.17 -1.86 6.63
N THR A 79 6.88 -0.98 5.69
CA THR A 79 5.51 -0.69 5.28
C THR A 79 5.31 -1.33 3.91
N VAL A 80 4.28 -2.13 3.80
CA VAL A 80 4.02 -2.83 2.55
C VAL A 80 2.62 -2.46 2.07
N ILE A 81 2.50 -2.10 0.81
CA ILE A 81 1.23 -1.77 0.22
C ILE A 81 0.95 -2.76 -0.90
N LYS A 82 -0.17 -3.46 -0.79
CA LYS A 82 -0.62 -4.30 -1.86
C LYS A 82 -1.53 -3.44 -2.69
N LEU A 83 -1.15 -3.19 -3.93
CA LEU A 83 -1.90 -2.31 -4.80
C LEU A 83 -2.57 -3.14 -5.88
N LYS A 84 -3.90 -3.21 -5.82
CA LYS A 84 -4.65 -3.88 -6.86
C LYS A 84 -5.08 -2.84 -7.86
N HIS A 85 -4.89 -3.11 -9.12
CA HIS A 85 -5.21 -2.13 -10.15
C HIS A 85 -5.96 -2.76 -11.31
N LYS A 86 -6.86 -2.00 -11.85
CA LYS A 86 -7.70 -2.44 -12.93
C LYS A 86 -7.10 -2.09 -14.27
N SER A 87 -6.58 -0.89 -14.38
CA SER A 87 -6.05 -0.40 -15.63
C SER A 87 -4.58 -0.64 -15.72
N ARG A 88 -4.08 -0.52 -16.93
CA ARG A 88 -2.66 -0.62 -17.14
C ARG A 88 -1.96 0.57 -16.53
N ILE A 89 -0.82 0.33 -15.94
CA ILE A 89 -0.01 1.41 -15.39
C ILE A 89 1.08 1.69 -16.40
N PHE A 90 1.11 2.93 -16.92
CA PHE A 90 2.06 3.29 -17.93
C PHE A 90 3.40 3.78 -17.42
N LEU A 91 3.45 4.24 -16.21
CA LEU A 91 4.68 4.79 -15.69
C LEU A 91 4.79 4.49 -14.20
N ILE A 92 5.92 3.99 -13.78
CA ILE A 92 6.17 3.75 -12.37
C ILE A 92 7.46 4.45 -12.00
N GLU A 93 7.40 5.27 -10.97
CA GLU A 93 8.56 5.99 -10.52
C GLU A 93 8.78 5.70 -9.04
N THR A 94 10.00 5.36 -8.66
CA THR A 94 10.31 5.12 -7.26
C THR A 94 11.42 6.04 -6.83
N LYS A 95 11.36 6.52 -5.60
CA LYS A 95 12.39 7.36 -5.04
C LYS A 95 12.64 7.02 -3.60
N GLN A 96 13.79 7.41 -3.09
CA GLN A 96 14.12 7.22 -1.68
C GLN A 96 14.00 5.78 -1.22
N SER A 97 14.58 4.89 -1.99
CA SER A 97 14.62 3.48 -1.67
C SER A 97 13.28 2.75 -1.68
N ALA A 98 12.28 3.35 -2.28
CA ALA A 98 11.00 2.66 -2.43
C ALA A 98 11.16 1.55 -3.46
N THR A 99 10.33 0.53 -3.36
CA THR A 99 10.38 -0.58 -4.30
C THR A 99 8.99 -0.93 -4.81
N VAL A 100 8.92 -1.42 -6.02
CA VAL A 100 7.68 -1.85 -6.61
C VAL A 100 7.92 -3.18 -7.30
N ILE A 101 7.16 -4.20 -6.96
CA ILE A 101 7.27 -5.46 -7.64
C ILE A 101 5.90 -5.89 -8.11
N SER A 102 5.85 -6.62 -9.18
CA SER A 102 4.59 -7.08 -9.73
C SER A 102 4.40 -8.54 -9.38
N LYS A 103 3.23 -8.84 -8.88
CA LYS A 103 2.95 -10.19 -8.53
C LYS A 103 2.56 -10.94 -9.79
N ASP A 104 2.02 -10.27 -10.75
CA ASP A 104 1.63 -10.91 -11.98
C ASP A 104 2.82 -10.96 -12.86
N THR A 105 3.22 -12.05 -13.22
CA THR A 105 4.35 -12.10 -13.94
C THR A 105 4.30 -11.58 -15.13
N LEU A 106 4.94 -11.48 -15.49
CA LEU A 106 5.10 -11.00 -16.51
C LEU A 106 4.91 -11.41 -17.71
N LYS A 107 4.34 -11.99 -17.95
CA LYS A 107 4.06 -12.37 -19.11
C LYS A 107 3.76 -11.37 -19.92
N GLN A 108 3.75 -10.51 -19.77
CA GLN A 108 3.39 -9.52 -20.41
C GLN A 108 4.18 -9.04 -21.26
N SER A 109 4.40 -9.02 -21.61
CA SER A 109 5.14 -8.56 -22.32
C SER A 109 4.87 -7.87 -23.06
#